data_14811c597a7e2fa1faab162e3b30430c
#
_entry.id   14811c597a7e2fa1faab162e3b30430c
#
_cell.length_a   1.000
_cell.length_b   1.000
_cell.length_c   1.000
_cell.angle_alpha   90.00
_cell.angle_beta   90.00
_cell.angle_gamma   90.00
#
_symmetry.space_group_name_H-M   'P 1'
#
loop_
_entity.id
_entity.type
_entity.pdbx_description
1 polymer ?
#
loop_
_entity_poly.entity_id
_entity_poly.type
_entity_poly.pdbx_seq_one_letter_code
_entity_poly.pdbx_strand_id
1 'polypeptide(L)'
;MMMIYGLIPFMRQTLPYSEMQQTIDYRWPTNSRVGQRASAQFIGVGDEKITLSGELRPEITGGAISMLTIKLLADEGRAWPLIGGNGTIYGMYVIENYSSTSSEFYSDGSASKIMFSLNLLRVDESLTSMFGDLKKQADGLISGAGSLPGQVTSAMASVKTAAGNLISQAGGLIG
;
A
#
# COMPACT_ATOMS: atom_id res chain seq x y z
N MET A 1 12.93 7.97 1.59
CA MET A 1 11.77 7.05 1.62
C MET A 1 10.99 7.29 0.35
N MET A 2 10.66 6.25 -0.42
CA MET A 2 9.97 6.40 -1.72
C MET A 2 8.46 6.30 -1.55
N MET A 3 7.99 5.35 -0.72
CA MET A 3 6.57 5.07 -0.47
C MET A 3 6.43 4.24 0.79
N ILE A 4 5.26 4.26 1.43
CA ILE A 4 4.87 3.35 2.52
C ILE A 4 3.60 2.62 2.10
N TYR A 5 3.59 1.30 2.25
CA TYR A 5 2.40 0.48 2.16
C TYR A 5 2.19 -0.21 3.52
N GLY A 6 1.19 0.24 4.24
CA GLY A 6 0.96 -0.20 5.61
C GLY A 6 2.18 0.00 6.51
N LEU A 7 2.80 -1.11 6.90
CA LEU A 7 3.99 -1.14 7.74
C LEU A 7 5.30 -1.30 6.96
N ILE A 8 5.23 -1.47 5.63
CA ILE A 8 6.40 -1.67 4.78
C ILE A 8 6.82 -0.36 4.14
N PRO A 9 8.01 0.17 4.49
CA PRO A 9 8.59 1.30 3.77
C PRO A 9 9.31 0.80 2.51
N PHE A 10 8.91 1.30 1.36
CA PHE A 10 9.66 1.16 0.11
C PHE A 10 10.80 2.17 0.11
N MET A 11 12.01 1.67 0.27
CA MET A 11 13.24 2.47 0.27
C MET A 11 14.24 1.87 -0.73
N ARG A 12 15.15 2.71 -1.21
CA ARG A 12 16.21 2.26 -2.14
C ARG A 12 17.07 1.13 -1.58
N GLN A 13 17.15 0.99 -0.27
CA GLN A 13 17.96 0.01 0.44
C GLN A 13 17.20 -1.27 0.81
N THR A 14 15.87 -1.26 0.81
CA THR A 14 15.07 -2.42 1.23
C THR A 14 14.22 -2.98 0.10
N LEU A 15 13.39 -2.17 -0.51
CA LEU A 15 12.45 -2.56 -1.57
C LEU A 15 12.32 -1.42 -2.59
N PRO A 16 13.34 -1.21 -3.44
CA PRO A 16 13.27 -0.17 -4.44
C PRO A 16 12.28 -0.58 -5.55
N TYR A 17 11.29 0.25 -5.82
CA TYR A 17 10.54 0.16 -7.07
C TYR A 17 11.14 1.12 -8.09
N SER A 18 11.23 0.69 -9.33
CA SER A 18 11.76 1.47 -10.45
C SER A 18 10.64 2.11 -11.27
N GLU A 19 9.45 1.53 -11.22
CA GLU A 19 8.29 1.95 -11.98
C GLU A 19 7.03 1.88 -11.15
N MET A 20 6.16 2.85 -11.32
CA MET A 20 4.81 2.89 -10.76
C MET A 20 3.84 3.24 -11.87
N GLN A 21 2.88 2.37 -12.12
CA GLN A 21 1.79 2.59 -13.06
C GLN A 21 0.48 2.68 -12.30
N GLN A 22 -0.26 3.76 -12.50
CA GLN A 22 -1.60 3.94 -11.94
C GLN A 22 -2.61 3.87 -13.09
N THR A 23 -3.63 3.04 -12.93
CA THR A 23 -4.73 2.88 -13.88
C THR A 23 -6.03 3.13 -13.15
N ILE A 24 -6.86 4.00 -13.68
CA ILE A 24 -8.17 4.34 -13.13
C ILE A 24 -9.19 4.10 -14.23
N ASP A 25 -10.14 3.21 -13.98
CA ASP A 25 -11.24 2.92 -14.90
C ASP A 25 -12.43 3.85 -14.61
N TYR A 26 -13.07 4.35 -15.68
CA TYR A 26 -14.26 5.16 -15.59
C TYR A 26 -15.41 4.46 -16.29
N ARG A 27 -16.54 4.30 -15.59
CA ARG A 27 -17.69 3.56 -16.11
C ARG A 27 -18.61 4.47 -16.92
N TRP A 28 -18.62 4.25 -18.26
CA TRP A 28 -19.46 4.94 -19.24
C TRP A 28 -20.29 3.94 -20.01
N PRO A 29 -21.38 3.37 -19.45
CA PRO A 29 -22.27 2.53 -20.23
C PRO A 29 -22.92 3.35 -21.35
N THR A 30 -23.09 2.68 -22.50
CA THR A 30 -23.64 3.28 -23.71
C THR A 30 -24.96 2.63 -24.08
N ASN A 31 -25.96 3.45 -24.44
CA ASN A 31 -27.22 2.99 -24.99
C ASN A 31 -27.22 3.20 -26.51
N SER A 32 -27.43 2.13 -27.27
CA SER A 32 -27.54 2.17 -28.73
C SER A 32 -28.77 2.96 -29.17
N ARG A 33 -28.60 3.83 -30.16
CA ARG A 33 -29.67 4.58 -30.81
C ARG A 33 -29.71 4.27 -32.27
N VAL A 34 -30.90 4.14 -32.85
CA VAL A 34 -31.08 3.88 -34.30
C VAL A 34 -30.74 5.16 -35.09
N GLY A 35 -29.80 5.09 -36.00
CA GLY A 35 -29.42 6.22 -36.90
C GLY A 35 -28.63 7.35 -36.22
N GLN A 36 -28.22 7.21 -34.94
CA GLN A 36 -27.46 8.22 -34.18
C GLN A 36 -26.35 7.56 -33.41
N ARG A 37 -25.37 8.40 -32.93
CA ARG A 37 -24.33 7.97 -32.00
C ARG A 37 -24.95 7.44 -30.72
N ALA A 38 -24.36 6.36 -30.18
CA ALA A 38 -24.75 5.85 -28.87
C ALA A 38 -24.64 6.93 -27.81
N SER A 39 -25.62 6.98 -26.91
CA SER A 39 -25.60 7.89 -25.76
C SER A 39 -24.78 7.24 -24.65
N ALA A 40 -23.75 7.92 -24.18
CA ALA A 40 -22.95 7.51 -23.02
C ALA A 40 -23.41 8.27 -21.78
N GLN A 41 -23.47 7.55 -20.63
CA GLN A 41 -23.81 8.13 -19.35
C GLN A 41 -22.71 7.79 -18.33
N PHE A 42 -22.18 8.78 -17.62
CA PHE A 42 -21.23 8.55 -16.57
C PHE A 42 -21.92 7.96 -15.32
N ILE A 43 -21.52 6.75 -14.90
CA ILE A 43 -22.08 6.10 -13.71
C ILE A 43 -21.16 6.27 -12.49
N GLY A 44 -19.86 6.50 -12.71
CA GLY A 44 -18.91 6.71 -11.62
C GLY A 44 -17.51 6.19 -11.95
N VAL A 45 -16.63 6.33 -10.98
CA VAL A 45 -15.28 5.77 -11.03
C VAL A 45 -15.38 4.25 -10.85
N GLY A 46 -14.63 3.52 -11.65
CA GLY A 46 -14.48 2.07 -11.54
C GLY A 46 -13.30 1.69 -10.64
N ASP A 47 -12.61 0.64 -11.01
CA ASP A 47 -11.47 0.14 -10.28
C ASP A 47 -10.26 1.05 -10.46
N GLU A 48 -9.55 1.31 -9.37
CA GLU A 48 -8.27 1.99 -9.38
C GLU A 48 -7.18 1.00 -8.98
N LYS A 49 -6.21 0.80 -9.86
CA LYS A 49 -5.12 -0.15 -9.69
C LYS A 49 -3.78 0.57 -9.77
N ILE A 50 -2.86 0.15 -8.90
CA ILE A 50 -1.47 0.59 -8.92
C ILE A 50 -0.58 -0.64 -9.08
N THR A 51 0.26 -0.62 -10.10
CA THR A 51 1.29 -1.64 -10.30
C THR A 51 2.63 -1.03 -9.95
N LEU A 52 3.33 -1.67 -9.01
CA LEU A 52 4.69 -1.34 -8.63
C LEU A 52 5.61 -2.43 -9.14
N SER A 53 6.61 -2.08 -9.94
CA SER A 53 7.63 -3.01 -10.41
C SER A 53 9.03 -2.54 -10.04
N GLY A 54 9.89 -3.48 -9.74
CA GLY A 54 11.26 -3.17 -9.34
C GLY A 54 12.20 -4.37 -9.39
N GLU A 55 13.46 -4.06 -9.15
CA GLU A 55 14.55 -5.02 -9.09
C GLU A 55 15.18 -5.01 -7.69
N LEU A 56 15.36 -6.20 -7.12
CA LEU A 56 16.04 -6.41 -5.86
C LEU A 56 17.35 -7.15 -6.09
N ARG A 57 18.38 -6.70 -5.41
CA ARG A 57 19.64 -7.41 -5.30
C ARG A 57 19.85 -7.77 -3.82
N PRO A 58 19.67 -9.04 -3.44
CA PRO A 58 19.74 -9.48 -2.04
C PRO A 58 20.98 -9.05 -1.28
N GLU A 59 22.12 -8.95 -1.98
CA GLU A 59 23.38 -8.49 -1.40
C GLU A 59 23.35 -7.04 -0.90
N ILE A 60 22.54 -6.18 -1.54
CA ILE A 60 22.51 -4.74 -1.28
C ILE A 60 21.21 -4.34 -0.57
N THR A 61 20.10 -5.00 -0.90
CA THR A 61 18.76 -4.56 -0.52
C THR A 61 18.03 -5.51 0.45
N GLY A 62 18.68 -6.56 0.97
CA GLY A 62 18.06 -7.48 1.92
C GLY A 62 16.86 -8.27 1.37
N GLY A 63 16.77 -8.42 0.06
CA GLY A 63 15.63 -8.82 -0.75
C GLY A 63 14.73 -9.96 -0.28
N ALA A 64 15.24 -11.05 0.26
CA ALA A 64 14.43 -12.22 0.64
C ALA A 64 13.45 -11.93 1.79
N ILE A 65 13.87 -11.17 2.79
CA ILE A 65 13.03 -10.81 3.96
C ILE A 65 11.93 -9.84 3.52
N SER A 66 12.25 -8.88 2.66
CA SER A 66 11.28 -7.91 2.15
C SER A 66 10.18 -8.60 1.33
N MET A 67 10.53 -9.60 0.52
CA MET A 67 9.58 -10.40 -0.24
C MET A 67 8.67 -11.24 0.64
N LEU A 68 9.23 -11.87 1.68
CA LEU A 68 8.45 -12.63 2.65
C LEU A 68 7.44 -11.73 3.37
N THR A 69 7.84 -10.53 3.74
CA THR A 69 6.96 -9.57 4.41
C THR A 69 5.78 -9.14 3.52
N ILE A 70 6.03 -8.88 2.23
CA ILE A 70 4.96 -8.59 1.25
C ILE A 70 3.99 -9.77 1.16
N LYS A 71 4.51 -11.00 1.07
CA LYS A 71 3.69 -12.19 1.00
C LYS A 71 2.82 -12.36 2.25
N LEU A 72 3.38 -12.18 3.44
CA LEU A 72 2.63 -12.24 4.70
C LEU A 72 1.50 -11.19 4.74
N LEU A 73 1.76 -9.95 4.30
CA LEU A 73 0.73 -8.92 4.22
C LEU A 73 -0.35 -9.23 3.18
N ALA A 74 0.01 -9.87 2.06
CA ALA A 74 -0.95 -10.33 1.08
C ALA A 74 -1.83 -11.46 1.62
N ASP A 75 -1.23 -12.43 2.32
CA ASP A 75 -1.93 -13.57 2.91
C ASP A 75 -2.88 -13.12 4.05
N GLU A 76 -2.59 -12.00 4.71
CA GLU A 76 -3.45 -11.40 5.74
C GLU A 76 -4.76 -10.86 5.16
N GLY A 77 -4.81 -10.53 3.87
CA GLY A 77 -6.01 -10.09 3.16
C GLY A 77 -6.59 -8.77 3.64
N ARG A 78 -5.79 -7.93 4.30
CA ARG A 78 -6.21 -6.61 4.80
C ARG A 78 -5.88 -5.50 3.83
N ALA A 79 -6.72 -4.46 3.87
CA ALA A 79 -6.41 -3.21 3.19
C ALA A 79 -5.42 -2.38 4.02
N TRP A 80 -4.40 -1.86 3.36
CA TRP A 80 -3.38 -1.02 3.97
C TRP A 80 -3.28 0.33 3.27
N PRO A 81 -2.95 1.41 4.00
CA PRO A 81 -2.77 2.72 3.40
C PRO A 81 -1.52 2.74 2.51
N LEU A 82 -1.66 3.37 1.34
CA LEU A 82 -0.57 3.66 0.44
C LEU A 82 -0.24 5.15 0.49
N ILE A 83 0.95 5.48 0.95
CA ILE A 83 1.41 6.85 1.15
C ILE A 83 2.72 7.06 0.40
N GLY A 84 2.75 8.03 -0.52
CA GLY A 84 3.95 8.43 -1.23
C GLY A 84 4.97 9.11 -0.32
N GLY A 85 6.25 9.01 -0.66
CA GLY A 85 7.33 9.68 0.08
C GLY A 85 7.28 11.20 0.05
N ASN A 86 6.51 11.77 -0.85
CA ASN A 86 6.18 13.20 -0.94
C ASN A 86 4.98 13.62 -0.07
N GLY A 87 4.40 12.68 0.71
CA GLY A 87 3.22 12.92 1.53
C GLY A 87 1.89 12.72 0.82
N THR A 88 1.88 12.32 -0.46
CA THR A 88 0.63 12.02 -1.18
C THR A 88 -0.01 10.75 -0.62
N ILE A 89 -1.26 10.87 -0.19
CA ILE A 89 -2.08 9.74 0.27
C ILE A 89 -2.86 9.23 -0.93
N TYR A 90 -2.58 8.01 -1.36
CA TYR A 90 -3.27 7.38 -2.48
C TYR A 90 -4.59 6.74 -2.06
N GLY A 91 -4.69 6.26 -0.83
CA GLY A 91 -5.89 5.61 -0.27
C GLY A 91 -5.57 4.28 0.38
N MET A 92 -6.62 3.45 0.56
CA MET A 92 -6.50 2.09 1.09
C MET A 92 -6.44 1.09 -0.07
N TYR A 93 -5.41 0.27 -0.07
CA TYR A 93 -5.17 -0.73 -1.10
C TYR A 93 -5.04 -2.12 -0.51
N VAL A 94 -5.48 -3.11 -1.27
CA VAL A 94 -5.20 -4.53 -1.04
C VAL A 94 -4.23 -5.05 -2.10
N ILE A 95 -3.45 -6.06 -1.76
CA ILE A 95 -2.60 -6.75 -2.72
C ILE A 95 -3.49 -7.72 -3.51
N GLU A 96 -3.70 -7.42 -4.80
CA GLU A 96 -4.47 -8.30 -5.71
C GLU A 96 -3.59 -9.44 -6.24
N ASN A 97 -2.35 -9.09 -6.59
CA ASN A 97 -1.40 -10.06 -7.15
C ASN A 97 0.04 -9.65 -6.83
N TYR A 98 0.86 -10.63 -6.58
CA TYR A 98 2.29 -10.50 -6.40
C TYR A 98 3.02 -11.52 -7.27
N SER A 99 3.96 -11.08 -8.06
CA SER A 99 4.85 -11.94 -8.84
C SER A 99 6.31 -11.61 -8.59
N SER A 100 7.15 -12.63 -8.56
CA SER A 100 8.59 -12.47 -8.44
C SER A 100 9.30 -13.43 -9.39
N THR A 101 10.32 -12.92 -10.08
CA THR A 101 11.17 -13.70 -10.98
C THR A 101 12.60 -13.60 -10.49
N SER A 102 13.17 -14.73 -10.08
CA SER A 102 14.55 -14.83 -9.63
C SER A 102 15.47 -15.21 -10.80
N SER A 103 16.59 -14.55 -10.91
CA SER A 103 17.59 -14.76 -11.96
C SER A 103 19.01 -14.58 -11.39
N GLU A 104 20.01 -14.97 -12.19
CA GLU A 104 21.43 -14.84 -11.81
C GLU A 104 21.72 -15.58 -10.49
N PHE A 105 21.60 -16.92 -10.51
CA PHE A 105 21.80 -17.74 -9.33
C PHE A 105 23.30 -17.98 -9.05
N TYR A 106 23.65 -17.96 -7.76
CA TYR A 106 24.95 -18.39 -7.28
C TYR A 106 25.03 -19.91 -7.19
N SER A 107 26.24 -20.41 -6.94
CA SER A 107 26.51 -21.85 -6.77
C SER A 107 25.79 -22.48 -5.57
N ASP A 108 25.37 -21.67 -4.59
CA ASP A 108 24.60 -22.08 -3.42
C ASP A 108 23.06 -22.10 -3.68
N GLY A 109 22.64 -21.74 -4.90
CA GLY A 109 21.22 -21.67 -5.28
C GLY A 109 20.52 -20.38 -4.86
N SER A 110 21.20 -19.43 -4.25
CA SER A 110 20.62 -18.11 -3.94
C SER A 110 20.56 -17.25 -5.21
N ALA A 111 19.47 -16.45 -5.36
CA ALA A 111 19.33 -15.56 -6.48
C ALA A 111 20.07 -14.24 -6.23
N SER A 112 20.90 -13.82 -7.17
CA SER A 112 21.56 -12.51 -7.13
C SER A 112 20.64 -11.36 -7.56
N LYS A 113 19.64 -11.69 -8.39
CA LYS A 113 18.69 -10.72 -8.94
C LYS A 113 17.26 -11.23 -8.82
N ILE A 114 16.37 -10.40 -8.27
CA ILE A 114 14.94 -10.70 -8.15
C ILE A 114 14.18 -9.52 -8.74
N MET A 115 13.43 -9.76 -9.80
CA MET A 115 12.45 -8.81 -10.32
C MET A 115 11.10 -9.09 -9.68
N PHE A 116 10.41 -8.04 -9.22
CA PHE A 116 9.09 -8.18 -8.63
C PHE A 116 8.08 -7.25 -9.30
N SER A 117 6.83 -7.69 -9.29
CA SER A 117 5.67 -6.87 -9.67
C SER A 117 4.57 -7.07 -8.63
N LEU A 118 4.05 -5.96 -8.13
CA LEU A 118 3.02 -5.91 -7.11
C LEU A 118 1.83 -5.14 -7.64
N ASN A 119 0.68 -5.80 -7.78
CA ASN A 119 -0.56 -5.18 -8.20
C ASN A 119 -1.43 -4.89 -6.97
N LEU A 120 -1.76 -3.63 -6.81
CA LEU A 120 -2.56 -3.10 -5.72
C LEU A 120 -3.91 -2.65 -6.26
N LEU A 121 -5.00 -3.01 -5.59
CA LEU A 121 -6.36 -2.59 -5.90
C LEU A 121 -6.87 -1.69 -4.78
N ARG A 122 -7.41 -0.53 -5.15
CA ARG A 122 -8.03 0.40 -4.21
C ARG A 122 -9.37 -0.12 -3.73
N VAL A 123 -9.61 -0.05 -2.42
CA VAL A 123 -10.81 -0.58 -1.77
C VAL A 123 -11.56 0.45 -0.92
N ASP A 124 -11.00 1.65 -0.71
CA ASP A 124 -11.67 2.71 0.04
C ASP A 124 -12.59 3.55 -0.86
N GLU A 125 -13.76 3.88 -0.33
CA GLU A 125 -14.69 4.80 -1.00
C GLU A 125 -14.36 6.27 -0.69
N SER A 126 -13.72 6.53 0.48
CA SER A 126 -13.38 7.88 0.92
C SER A 126 -12.18 7.93 1.87
N LEU A 127 -11.49 9.07 1.91
CA LEU A 127 -10.39 9.31 2.86
C LEU A 127 -10.85 9.22 4.32
N THR A 128 -12.10 9.59 4.60
CA THR A 128 -12.67 9.51 5.95
C THR A 128 -12.78 8.07 6.43
N SER A 129 -13.20 7.15 5.56
CA SER A 129 -13.22 5.70 5.86
C SER A 129 -11.81 5.18 6.12
N MET A 130 -10.83 5.61 5.31
CA MET A 130 -9.41 5.27 5.49
C MET A 130 -8.90 5.64 6.88
N PHE A 131 -9.15 6.87 7.35
CA PHE A 131 -8.71 7.30 8.68
C PHE A 131 -9.38 6.52 9.81
N GLY A 132 -10.65 6.14 9.65
CA GLY A 132 -11.36 5.28 10.59
C GLY A 132 -10.74 3.89 10.72
N ASP A 133 -10.36 3.29 9.62
CA ASP A 133 -9.75 1.96 9.58
C ASP A 133 -8.30 1.98 10.08
N LEU A 134 -7.53 3.02 9.76
CA LEU A 134 -6.20 3.23 10.34
C LEU A 134 -6.23 3.33 11.86
N LYS A 135 -7.22 4.04 12.40
CA LYS A 135 -7.39 4.16 13.86
C LYS A 135 -7.69 2.80 14.48
N LYS A 136 -8.60 2.01 13.91
CA LYS A 136 -8.92 0.66 14.39
C LYS A 136 -7.71 -0.27 14.35
N GLN A 137 -6.90 -0.20 13.27
CA GLN A 137 -5.68 -0.99 13.14
C GLN A 137 -4.62 -0.59 14.17
N ALA A 138 -4.43 0.72 14.39
CA ALA A 138 -3.52 1.24 15.41
C ALA A 138 -3.95 0.81 16.82
N ASP A 139 -5.23 0.92 17.14
CA ASP A 139 -5.78 0.49 18.43
C ASP A 139 -5.65 -1.03 18.63
N GLY A 140 -5.81 -1.82 17.56
CA GLY A 140 -5.60 -3.28 17.58
C GLY A 140 -4.13 -3.66 17.84
N LEU A 141 -3.17 -2.97 17.23
CA LEU A 141 -1.75 -3.17 17.46
C LEU A 141 -1.34 -2.78 18.88
N ILE A 142 -1.89 -1.68 19.41
CA ILE A 142 -1.63 -1.21 20.78
C ILE A 142 -2.20 -2.19 21.83
N SER A 143 -3.40 -2.72 21.59
CA SER A 143 -4.02 -3.70 22.50
C SER A 143 -3.30 -5.06 22.47
N GLY A 144 -2.78 -5.48 21.32
CA GLY A 144 -1.94 -6.67 21.18
C GLY A 144 -0.57 -6.54 21.82
N ALA A 145 -0.03 -5.32 21.92
CA ALA A 145 1.28 -5.04 22.51
C ALA A 145 1.26 -4.95 24.06
N GLY A 146 0.09 -4.99 24.68
CA GLY A 146 -0.07 -4.96 26.14
C GLY A 146 0.59 -6.12 26.91
N SER A 147 1.15 -7.10 26.19
CA SER A 147 1.92 -8.23 26.75
C SER A 147 3.44 -8.06 26.64
N LEU A 148 3.95 -6.93 26.15
CA LEU A 148 5.38 -6.67 25.97
C LEU A 148 5.97 -5.86 27.14
N PRO A 149 7.27 -6.07 27.50
CA PRO A 149 7.91 -5.41 28.65
C PRO A 149 7.91 -3.86 28.51
N GLY A 150 7.79 -3.17 29.65
CA GLY A 150 7.48 -1.73 29.80
C GLY A 150 8.32 -0.69 29.03
N GLN A 151 9.40 -1.06 28.36
CA GLN A 151 10.18 -0.12 27.53
C GLN A 151 9.54 0.15 26.16
N VAL A 152 8.71 -0.77 25.67
CA VAL A 152 8.01 -0.63 24.39
C VAL A 152 6.73 0.18 24.56
N THR A 153 6.11 0.13 25.75
CA THR A 153 4.90 0.90 26.07
C THR A 153 5.14 2.41 26.11
N SER A 154 6.31 2.87 26.51
CA SER A 154 6.63 4.31 26.52
C SER A 154 6.90 4.87 25.12
N ALA A 155 7.53 4.10 24.24
CA ALA A 155 7.73 4.48 22.84
C ALA A 155 6.40 4.51 22.05
N MET A 156 5.48 3.57 22.33
CA MET A 156 4.15 3.56 21.74
C MET A 156 3.25 4.69 22.24
N ALA A 157 3.37 5.11 23.49
CA ALA A 157 2.64 6.26 24.02
C ALA A 157 3.02 7.57 23.31
N SER A 158 4.29 7.76 22.97
CA SER A 158 4.76 8.92 22.18
C SER A 158 4.22 8.88 20.74
N VAL A 159 4.15 7.72 20.11
CA VAL A 159 3.56 7.56 18.78
C VAL A 159 2.05 7.84 18.79
N LYS A 160 1.34 7.40 19.83
CA LYS A 160 -0.09 7.68 20.02
C LYS A 160 -0.38 9.18 20.13
N THR A 161 0.45 9.92 20.89
CA THR A 161 0.31 11.37 21.06
C THR A 161 0.62 12.11 19.75
N ALA A 162 1.63 11.69 18.99
CA ALA A 162 1.96 12.28 17.70
C ALA A 162 0.85 12.02 16.65
N ALA A 163 0.32 10.81 16.58
CA ALA A 163 -0.79 10.46 15.67
C ALA A 163 -2.10 11.19 16.05
N GLY A 164 -2.39 11.33 17.36
CA GLY A 164 -3.54 12.09 17.84
C GLY A 164 -3.48 13.58 17.47
N ASN A 165 -2.29 14.18 17.54
CA ASN A 165 -2.07 15.58 17.17
C ASN A 165 -2.20 15.80 15.65
N LEU A 166 -1.76 14.87 14.83
CA LEU A 166 -1.92 14.93 13.37
C LEU A 166 -3.38 14.83 12.94
N ILE A 167 -4.16 13.97 13.61
CA ILE A 167 -5.59 13.79 13.34
C ILE A 167 -6.39 15.04 13.74
N SER A 168 -6.05 15.68 14.87
CA SER A 168 -6.73 16.91 15.31
C SER A 168 -6.39 18.11 14.41
N GLN A 169 -5.16 18.20 13.88
CA GLN A 169 -4.79 19.23 12.91
C GLN A 169 -5.47 19.02 11.55
N ALA A 170 -5.62 17.79 11.09
CA ALA A 170 -6.34 17.50 9.85
C ALA A 170 -7.86 17.77 9.98
N GLY A 171 -8.45 17.52 11.15
CA GLY A 171 -9.86 17.84 11.42
C GLY A 171 -10.18 19.32 11.49
N GLY A 172 -9.19 20.17 11.81
CA GLY A 172 -9.34 21.63 11.84
C GLY A 172 -9.26 22.34 10.49
N LEU A 173 -8.88 21.62 9.43
CA LEU A 173 -8.75 22.16 8.06
C LEU A 173 -9.99 21.92 7.17
N ILE A 174 -11.03 21.25 7.70
CA ILE A 174 -12.24 20.87 6.96
C ILE A 174 -13.50 21.54 7.60
N GLY A 175 -13.30 22.58 8.38
CA GLY A 175 -14.37 23.39 8.95
C GLY A 175 -14.63 24.69 8.19
#